data_7a315e310230ca077e68802be2b9abc5
#
_entry.id   7a315e310230ca077e68802be2b9abc5
#
_cell.length_a   1.000
_cell.length_b   1.000
_cell.length_c   1.000
_cell.angle_alpha   90.00
_cell.angle_beta   90.00
_cell.angle_gamma   90.00
#
_symmetry.space_group_name_H-M   'P 1'
#
loop_
_entity.id
_entity.type
_entity.pdbx_description
1 polymer ?
#
loop_
_entity_poly.entity_id
_entity_poly.type
_entity_poly.pdbx_seq_one_letter_code
_entity_poly.pdbx_strand_id
1 'polypeptide(L)'
;DAAGPGQKYSHEIIGKVHRIGNNLGLPGPALANTLEGLEEDVKEETGADVRFPLDEKGAEVLLVTPSADFFAEPHVDSLIGYAKVFHAAGIRWTLSSHASEAGNFGLFIGNYEQMRKISLRVKEAAQELGVKRIVVGECGHAWRVAYSYWNTLTGIGAGGDDPFARMLQAQLDSRYRQPTHICELTSDLIDRGALRFDKEANDHRVVT
;
A
#
# COMPACT_ATOMS: atom_id res chain seq x y z
N ASP A 1 24.98 20.39 -10.15
CA ASP A 1 23.65 20.66 -9.58
C ASP A 1 23.49 19.88 -8.29
N ALA A 2 23.64 20.57 -7.15
CA ALA A 2 23.44 19.94 -5.87
C ALA A 2 21.94 19.71 -5.66
N ALA A 3 21.48 18.45 -5.78
CA ALA A 3 20.14 18.09 -5.39
C ALA A 3 19.90 18.50 -3.93
N GLY A 4 18.81 19.19 -3.66
CA GLY A 4 18.42 19.54 -2.29
C GLY A 4 18.26 18.31 -1.40
N PRO A 5 18.25 18.46 -0.05
CA PRO A 5 18.13 17.34 0.88
C PRO A 5 16.93 16.42 0.60
N GLY A 6 15.78 17.00 0.26
CA GLY A 6 14.56 16.23 -0.08
C GLY A 6 14.68 15.41 -1.36
N GLN A 7 15.43 15.90 -2.35
CA GLN A 7 15.69 15.13 -3.57
C GLN A 7 16.63 13.95 -3.30
N LYS A 8 17.67 14.14 -2.48
CA LYS A 8 18.57 13.04 -2.07
C LYS A 8 17.81 11.95 -1.36
N TYR A 9 16.94 12.31 -0.42
CA TYR A 9 16.10 11.38 0.30
C TYR A 9 15.19 10.59 -0.65
N SER A 10 14.51 11.26 -1.58
CA SER A 10 13.65 10.60 -2.56
C SER A 10 14.43 9.61 -3.44
N HIS A 11 15.61 9.99 -3.91
CA HIS A 11 16.48 9.07 -4.65
C HIS A 11 16.93 7.86 -3.84
N GLU A 12 17.22 8.05 -2.55
CA GLU A 12 17.59 6.97 -1.65
C GLU A 12 16.44 5.96 -1.49
N ILE A 13 15.21 6.45 -1.23
CA ILE A 13 14.04 5.59 -1.11
C ILE A 13 13.75 4.83 -2.41
N ILE A 14 13.76 5.50 -3.55
CA ILE A 14 13.62 4.85 -4.86
C ILE A 14 14.68 3.76 -5.05
N GLY A 15 15.92 4.06 -4.67
CA GLY A 15 17.02 3.09 -4.72
C GLY A 15 16.78 1.87 -3.81
N LYS A 16 16.22 2.05 -2.61
CA LYS A 16 15.83 0.95 -1.72
C LYS A 16 14.75 0.07 -2.36
N VAL A 17 13.70 0.68 -2.90
CA VAL A 17 12.62 -0.04 -3.59
C VAL A 17 13.14 -0.88 -4.76
N HIS A 18 14.03 -0.33 -5.58
CA HIS A 18 14.59 -1.09 -6.70
C HIS A 18 15.50 -2.25 -6.26
N ARG A 19 16.29 -2.08 -5.21
CA ARG A 19 17.22 -3.13 -4.75
C ARG A 19 16.56 -4.22 -3.92
N ILE A 20 15.63 -3.85 -3.04
CA ILE A 20 15.11 -4.73 -1.99
C ILE A 20 13.61 -4.99 -2.15
N GLY A 21 12.89 -4.08 -2.82
CA GLY A 21 11.47 -4.23 -3.09
C GLY A 21 10.57 -3.33 -2.27
N ASN A 22 11.04 -2.81 -1.16
CA ASN A 22 10.26 -1.94 -0.28
C ASN A 22 11.01 -0.68 0.12
N ASN A 23 10.27 0.34 0.53
CA ASN A 23 10.75 1.64 0.92
C ASN A 23 11.54 1.64 2.25
N LEU A 24 11.34 0.65 3.10
CA LEU A 24 12.11 0.46 4.34
C LEU A 24 13.53 -0.03 4.07
N GLY A 25 13.74 -0.72 2.96
CA GLY A 25 15.01 -1.38 2.65
C GLY A 25 15.26 -2.62 3.50
N LEU A 26 14.22 -3.25 4.02
CA LEU A 26 14.29 -4.50 4.79
C LEU A 26 14.17 -5.72 3.86
N PRO A 27 15.10 -6.67 3.93
CA PRO A 27 14.89 -7.98 3.29
C PRO A 27 13.62 -8.67 3.80
N GLY A 28 12.99 -9.48 2.96
CA GLY A 28 11.73 -10.15 3.29
C GLY A 28 11.69 -10.82 4.66
N PRO A 29 12.70 -11.63 5.06
CA PRO A 29 12.72 -12.24 6.41
C PRO A 29 12.76 -11.23 7.56
N ALA A 30 13.51 -10.12 7.40
CA ALA A 30 13.58 -9.09 8.42
C ALA A 30 12.26 -8.32 8.53
N LEU A 31 11.61 -8.07 7.38
CA LEU A 31 10.28 -7.47 7.35
C LEU A 31 9.24 -8.37 8.01
N ALA A 32 9.27 -9.67 7.74
CA ALA A 32 8.38 -10.65 8.38
C ALA A 32 8.54 -10.65 9.91
N ASN A 33 9.78 -10.72 10.41
CA ASN A 33 10.04 -10.68 11.85
C ASN A 33 9.54 -9.36 12.50
N THR A 34 9.65 -8.24 11.81
CA THR A 34 9.12 -6.96 12.32
C THR A 34 7.59 -7.00 12.41
N LEU A 35 6.93 -7.57 11.42
CA LEU A 35 5.46 -7.72 11.41
C LEU A 35 4.98 -8.70 12.49
N GLU A 36 5.70 -9.81 12.71
CA GLU A 36 5.42 -10.74 13.81
C GLU A 36 5.54 -10.05 15.18
N GLY A 37 6.55 -9.19 15.38
CA GLY A 37 6.66 -8.38 16.59
C GLY A 37 5.44 -7.47 16.81
N LEU A 38 4.94 -6.83 15.75
CA LEU A 38 3.71 -6.03 15.85
C LEU A 38 2.46 -6.88 16.18
N GLU A 39 2.39 -8.13 15.71
CA GLU A 39 1.31 -9.06 16.07
C GLU A 39 1.32 -9.34 17.58
N GLU A 40 2.51 -9.58 18.14
CA GLU A 40 2.70 -9.81 19.56
C GLU A 40 2.32 -8.58 20.40
N ASP A 41 2.81 -7.39 20.02
CA ASP A 41 2.51 -6.13 20.71
C ASP A 41 1.00 -5.84 20.72
N VAL A 42 0.32 -5.96 19.57
CA VAL A 42 -1.14 -5.76 19.48
C VAL A 42 -1.90 -6.79 20.31
N LYS A 43 -1.44 -8.02 20.36
CA LYS A 43 -2.06 -9.07 21.16
C LYS A 43 -1.91 -8.83 22.65
N GLU A 44 -0.73 -8.38 23.10
CA GLU A 44 -0.50 -8.01 24.49
C GLU A 44 -1.37 -6.82 24.92
N GLU A 45 -1.48 -5.81 24.05
CA GLU A 45 -2.22 -4.57 24.33
C GLU A 45 -3.75 -4.78 24.33
N THR A 46 -4.27 -5.55 23.37
CA THR A 46 -5.72 -5.62 23.09
C THR A 46 -6.34 -6.97 23.34
N GLY A 47 -5.55 -8.02 23.51
CA GLY A 47 -6.00 -9.42 23.54
C GLY A 47 -6.49 -9.96 22.18
N ALA A 48 -6.48 -9.15 21.12
CA ALA A 48 -6.92 -9.54 19.80
C ALA A 48 -5.81 -10.20 18.98
N ASP A 49 -6.13 -11.29 18.29
CA ASP A 49 -5.19 -12.02 17.44
C ASP A 49 -5.16 -11.42 16.02
N VAL A 50 -4.69 -10.18 15.94
CA VAL A 50 -4.59 -9.42 14.68
C VAL A 50 -3.33 -9.85 13.93
N ARG A 51 -3.45 -10.13 12.63
CA ARG A 51 -2.36 -10.58 11.79
C ARG A 51 -1.90 -9.47 10.84
N PHE A 52 -0.59 -9.49 10.54
CA PHE A 52 0.06 -8.64 9.53
C PHE A 52 0.67 -9.52 8.42
N PRO A 53 -0.16 -10.09 7.54
CA PRO A 53 0.30 -11.05 6.54
C PRO A 53 1.19 -10.39 5.48
N LEU A 54 2.26 -11.11 5.10
CA LEU A 54 3.22 -10.69 4.09
C LEU A 54 3.25 -11.70 2.95
N ASP A 55 3.12 -11.21 1.70
CA ASP A 55 3.15 -12.01 0.47
C ASP A 55 2.16 -13.19 0.43
N GLU A 56 1.01 -13.05 1.11
CA GLU A 56 -0.01 -14.10 1.17
C GLU A 56 -0.82 -14.15 -0.13
N LYS A 57 -0.76 -15.31 -0.80
CA LYS A 57 -1.48 -15.52 -2.07
C LYS A 57 -2.98 -15.72 -1.86
N GLY A 58 -3.76 -15.18 -2.80
CA GLY A 58 -5.21 -15.32 -2.80
C GLY A 58 -5.93 -14.47 -1.77
N ALA A 59 -5.25 -13.52 -1.14
CA ALA A 59 -5.88 -12.50 -0.32
C ALA A 59 -6.88 -11.65 -1.13
N GLU A 60 -7.80 -10.98 -0.46
CA GLU A 60 -8.72 -10.07 -1.14
C GLU A 60 -8.08 -8.72 -1.44
N VAL A 61 -7.23 -8.27 -0.54
CA VAL A 61 -6.64 -6.94 -0.55
C VAL A 61 -5.12 -7.03 -0.51
N LEU A 62 -4.45 -6.33 -1.43
CA LEU A 62 -3.07 -5.90 -1.25
C LEU A 62 -3.10 -4.49 -0.65
N LEU A 63 -2.62 -4.34 0.58
CA LEU A 63 -2.46 -3.05 1.21
C LEU A 63 -1.10 -2.46 0.84
N VAL A 64 -1.10 -1.25 0.30
CA VAL A 64 0.09 -0.48 0.00
C VAL A 64 0.27 0.60 1.07
N THR A 65 1.39 0.55 1.79
CA THR A 65 1.76 1.49 2.86
C THR A 65 2.99 2.29 2.40
N PRO A 66 2.80 3.39 1.68
CA PRO A 66 3.86 4.02 0.90
C PRO A 66 4.77 4.97 1.69
N SER A 67 4.51 5.21 2.97
CA SER A 67 5.41 5.98 3.82
C SER A 67 6.74 5.26 4.02
N ALA A 68 7.86 5.98 3.90
CA ALA A 68 9.19 5.38 3.99
C ALA A 68 9.54 4.88 5.40
N ASP A 69 8.80 5.31 6.37
CA ASP A 69 8.99 5.07 7.79
C ASP A 69 7.70 4.56 8.47
N PHE A 70 6.93 3.72 7.76
CA PHE A 70 5.62 3.29 8.25
C PHE A 70 5.65 2.41 9.52
N PHE A 71 6.83 2.06 10.02
CA PHE A 71 7.02 1.50 11.36
C PHE A 71 7.33 2.56 12.42
N ALA A 72 7.51 3.83 12.04
CA ALA A 72 7.62 4.93 12.98
C ALA A 72 6.24 5.50 13.30
N GLU A 73 6.07 6.02 14.51
CA GLU A 73 4.86 6.76 14.88
C GLU A 73 4.73 8.05 14.03
N PRO A 74 3.54 8.42 13.59
CA PRO A 74 2.22 7.75 13.78
C PRO A 74 1.86 6.72 12.69
N HIS A 75 2.77 6.38 11.77
CA HIS A 75 2.46 5.53 10.63
C HIS A 75 2.22 4.08 11.04
N VAL A 76 2.96 3.59 12.05
CA VAL A 76 2.74 2.24 12.61
C VAL A 76 1.34 2.13 13.23
N ASP A 77 0.86 3.17 13.91
CA ASP A 77 -0.48 3.20 14.47
C ASP A 77 -1.55 3.11 13.38
N SER A 78 -1.32 3.77 12.23
CA SER A 78 -2.18 3.65 11.07
C SER A 78 -2.21 2.23 10.53
N LEU A 79 -1.07 1.58 10.41
CA LEU A 79 -0.97 0.18 9.96
C LEU A 79 -1.72 -0.76 10.92
N ILE A 80 -1.53 -0.59 12.23
CA ILE A 80 -2.24 -1.33 13.27
C ILE A 80 -3.75 -1.10 13.17
N GLY A 81 -4.16 0.14 12.98
CA GLY A 81 -5.57 0.51 12.77
C GLY A 81 -6.19 -0.18 11.55
N TYR A 82 -5.49 -0.25 10.43
CA TYR A 82 -5.95 -0.95 9.24
C TYR A 82 -6.08 -2.46 9.47
N ALA A 83 -5.11 -3.06 10.12
CA ALA A 83 -5.14 -4.48 10.45
C ALA A 83 -6.32 -4.83 11.39
N LYS A 84 -6.60 -3.97 12.39
CA LYS A 84 -7.77 -4.11 13.27
C LYS A 84 -9.09 -4.02 12.48
N VAL A 85 -9.19 -3.08 11.52
CA VAL A 85 -10.37 -2.96 10.64
C VAL A 85 -10.55 -4.21 9.78
N PHE A 86 -9.50 -4.72 9.16
CA PHE A 86 -9.56 -5.92 8.35
C PHE A 86 -9.92 -7.16 9.18
N HIS A 87 -9.35 -7.28 10.38
CA HIS A 87 -9.67 -8.35 11.31
C HIS A 87 -11.15 -8.33 11.70
N ALA A 88 -11.66 -7.18 12.15
CA ALA A 88 -13.05 -7.00 12.56
C ALA A 88 -14.05 -7.24 11.43
N ALA A 89 -13.70 -6.88 10.20
CA ALA A 89 -14.52 -7.08 9.01
C ALA A 89 -14.35 -8.45 8.33
N GLY A 90 -13.46 -9.31 8.82
CA GLY A 90 -13.16 -10.62 8.25
C GLY A 90 -12.54 -10.56 6.85
N ILE A 91 -11.80 -9.48 6.54
CA ILE A 91 -11.13 -9.30 5.25
C ILE A 91 -9.78 -10.00 5.27
N ARG A 92 -9.55 -10.85 4.27
CA ARG A 92 -8.21 -11.40 4.02
C ARG A 92 -7.39 -10.40 3.24
N TRP A 93 -6.27 -9.99 3.78
CA TRP A 93 -5.40 -8.98 3.20
C TRP A 93 -3.93 -9.39 3.28
N THR A 94 -3.07 -8.69 2.60
CA THR A 94 -1.64 -8.91 2.66
C THR A 94 -0.87 -7.61 2.37
N LEU A 95 0.33 -7.51 2.92
CA LEU A 95 1.38 -6.62 2.46
C LEU A 95 2.20 -7.34 1.38
N SER A 96 3.04 -6.59 0.68
CA SER A 96 4.04 -7.16 -0.22
C SER A 96 5.46 -6.76 0.20
N SER A 97 6.37 -7.73 0.25
CA SER A 97 7.80 -7.47 0.45
C SER A 97 8.44 -6.74 -0.74
N HIS A 98 7.77 -6.70 -1.89
CA HIS A 98 8.29 -6.18 -3.15
C HIS A 98 7.58 -4.93 -3.67
N ALA A 99 6.47 -4.49 -3.06
CA ALA A 99 5.63 -3.43 -3.61
C ALA A 99 4.92 -2.63 -2.51
N SER A 100 5.68 -1.86 -1.75
CA SER A 100 5.13 -0.99 -0.70
C SER A 100 5.00 0.47 -1.12
N GLU A 101 5.82 0.97 -2.05
CA GLU A 101 5.85 2.35 -2.50
C GLU A 101 4.97 2.52 -3.77
N ALA A 102 4.21 3.61 -3.84
CA ALA A 102 3.19 3.84 -4.88
C ALA A 102 3.65 4.75 -6.04
N GLY A 103 4.90 5.23 -6.03
CA GLY A 103 5.43 6.19 -7.00
C GLY A 103 5.51 7.62 -6.48
N ASN A 104 5.16 7.88 -5.23
CA ASN A 104 5.15 9.23 -4.64
C ASN A 104 6.56 9.84 -4.54
N PHE A 105 7.60 9.06 -4.30
CA PHE A 105 8.97 9.58 -4.28
C PHE A 105 9.44 9.98 -5.69
N GLY A 106 8.97 9.30 -6.73
CA GLY A 106 9.16 9.73 -8.12
C GLY A 106 8.44 11.06 -8.42
N LEU A 107 7.26 11.27 -7.87
CA LEU A 107 6.51 12.53 -7.98
C LEU A 107 7.30 13.70 -7.37
N PHE A 108 7.89 13.52 -6.18
CA PHE A 108 8.64 14.58 -5.49
C PHE A 108 9.86 15.09 -6.25
N ILE A 109 10.45 14.25 -7.09
CA ILE A 109 11.60 14.63 -7.93
C ILE A 109 11.22 14.86 -9.39
N GLY A 110 9.92 14.82 -9.73
CA GLY A 110 9.44 15.02 -11.11
C GLY A 110 9.87 13.92 -12.08
N ASN A 111 10.16 12.71 -11.59
CA ASN A 111 10.66 11.62 -12.41
C ASN A 111 9.55 10.62 -12.76
N TYR A 112 8.87 10.85 -13.86
CA TYR A 112 7.76 10.03 -14.35
C TYR A 112 8.17 8.58 -14.69
N GLU A 113 9.41 8.37 -15.11
CA GLU A 113 9.91 7.01 -15.39
C GLU A 113 10.00 6.19 -14.11
N GLN A 114 10.48 6.77 -13.02
CA GLN A 114 10.51 6.12 -11.71
C GLN A 114 9.10 5.89 -11.17
N MET A 115 8.22 6.87 -11.30
CA MET A 115 6.80 6.69 -10.96
C MET A 115 6.20 5.49 -11.70
N ARG A 116 6.45 5.41 -13.01
CA ARG A 116 5.96 4.32 -13.85
C ARG A 116 6.49 2.95 -13.42
N LYS A 117 7.80 2.82 -13.22
CA LYS A 117 8.43 1.54 -12.81
C LYS A 117 7.87 1.05 -11.48
N ILE A 118 7.72 1.94 -10.50
CA ILE A 118 7.20 1.60 -9.19
C ILE A 118 5.71 1.25 -9.25
N SER A 119 4.92 2.01 -10.01
CA SER A 119 3.50 1.73 -10.21
C SER A 119 3.25 0.37 -10.87
N LEU A 120 4.06 0.02 -11.88
CA LEU A 120 4.03 -1.31 -12.51
C LEU A 120 4.33 -2.40 -11.49
N ARG A 121 5.35 -2.22 -10.66
CA ARG A 121 5.75 -3.17 -9.63
C ARG A 121 4.61 -3.49 -8.65
N VAL A 122 3.83 -2.48 -8.25
CA VAL A 122 2.65 -2.70 -7.39
C VAL A 122 1.59 -3.54 -8.10
N LYS A 123 1.31 -3.25 -9.36
CA LYS A 123 0.34 -4.02 -10.15
C LYS A 123 0.80 -5.46 -10.42
N GLU A 124 2.08 -5.65 -10.71
CA GLU A 124 2.69 -6.97 -10.88
C GLU A 124 2.62 -7.80 -9.60
N ALA A 125 2.98 -7.22 -8.45
CA ALA A 125 2.86 -7.87 -7.15
C ALA A 125 1.40 -8.26 -6.84
N ALA A 126 0.44 -7.37 -7.11
CA ALA A 126 -0.98 -7.68 -6.95
C ALA A 126 -1.43 -8.86 -7.82
N GLN A 127 -0.92 -8.94 -9.05
CA GLN A 127 -1.21 -10.04 -9.97
C GLN A 127 -0.57 -11.36 -9.51
N GLU A 128 0.70 -11.33 -9.09
CA GLU A 128 1.41 -12.52 -8.59
C GLU A 128 0.78 -13.08 -7.32
N LEU A 129 0.34 -12.21 -6.42
CA LEU A 129 -0.37 -12.58 -5.20
C LEU A 129 -1.83 -13.01 -5.47
N GLY A 130 -2.36 -12.68 -6.65
CA GLY A 130 -3.72 -13.03 -7.03
C GLY A 130 -4.80 -12.32 -6.21
N VAL A 131 -4.51 -11.12 -5.70
CA VAL A 131 -5.46 -10.34 -4.92
C VAL A 131 -6.60 -9.80 -5.78
N LYS A 132 -7.72 -9.47 -5.15
CA LYS A 132 -8.89 -8.93 -5.86
C LYS A 132 -8.78 -7.43 -6.11
N ARG A 133 -8.15 -6.68 -5.20
CA ARG A 133 -8.01 -5.23 -5.27
C ARG A 133 -6.75 -4.73 -4.56
N ILE A 134 -6.32 -3.53 -4.93
CA ILE A 134 -5.25 -2.80 -4.27
C ILE A 134 -5.89 -1.71 -3.42
N VAL A 135 -5.48 -1.63 -2.15
CA VAL A 135 -5.88 -0.58 -1.21
C VAL A 135 -4.66 0.25 -0.87
N VAL A 136 -4.79 1.57 -0.96
CA VAL A 136 -3.73 2.52 -0.62
C VAL A 136 -4.04 3.14 0.74
N GLY A 137 -3.04 3.12 1.60
CA GLY A 137 -3.14 3.63 2.98
C GLY A 137 -2.92 5.14 3.10
N GLU A 138 -2.30 5.53 4.15
CA GLU A 138 -2.26 6.84 4.81
C GLU A 138 -1.71 8.02 3.99
N CYS A 139 -0.87 7.77 2.99
CA CYS A 139 -0.15 8.83 2.31
C CYS A 139 -0.97 9.48 1.19
N GLY A 140 -1.41 10.72 1.39
CA GLY A 140 -2.14 11.50 0.38
C GLY A 140 -1.38 11.72 -0.93
N HIS A 141 -0.05 11.81 -0.91
CA HIS A 141 0.76 11.91 -2.14
C HIS A 141 0.75 10.60 -2.91
N ALA A 142 0.85 9.48 -2.22
CA ALA A 142 0.74 8.16 -2.83
C ALA A 142 -0.66 7.93 -3.41
N TRP A 143 -1.69 8.32 -2.68
CA TRP A 143 -3.06 8.28 -3.18
C TRP A 143 -3.22 9.10 -4.47
N ARG A 144 -2.67 10.32 -4.50
CA ARG A 144 -2.68 11.14 -5.70
C ARG A 144 -2.02 10.44 -6.89
N VAL A 145 -0.87 9.80 -6.67
CA VAL A 145 -0.19 9.04 -7.74
C VAL A 145 -1.03 7.83 -8.16
N ALA A 146 -1.53 7.06 -7.22
CA ALA A 146 -2.32 5.88 -7.50
C ALA A 146 -3.61 6.21 -8.27
N TYR A 147 -4.34 7.21 -7.82
CA TYR A 147 -5.61 7.60 -8.42
C TYR A 147 -5.45 8.31 -9.77
N SER A 148 -4.50 9.27 -9.86
CA SER A 148 -4.40 10.15 -11.04
C SER A 148 -3.41 9.67 -12.09
N TYR A 149 -2.36 8.94 -11.70
CA TYR A 149 -1.22 8.67 -12.58
C TYR A 149 -1.01 7.19 -12.91
N TRP A 150 -1.41 6.24 -12.06
CA TRP A 150 -1.11 4.82 -12.31
C TRP A 150 -1.59 4.36 -13.69
N ASN A 151 -2.81 4.66 -14.07
CA ASN A 151 -3.34 4.26 -15.37
C ASN A 151 -2.63 4.96 -16.53
N THR A 152 -2.35 6.25 -16.40
CA THR A 152 -1.63 7.00 -17.41
C THR A 152 -0.18 6.54 -17.57
N LEU A 153 0.51 6.27 -16.46
CA LEU A 153 1.91 5.85 -16.47
C LEU A 153 2.12 4.40 -16.89
N THR A 154 1.18 3.53 -16.51
CA THR A 154 1.25 2.09 -16.78
C THR A 154 0.32 1.68 -17.92
N GLY A 155 -0.50 2.61 -18.39
CA GLY A 155 -1.66 2.38 -19.20
C GLY A 155 -1.51 2.57 -20.69
N ILE A 156 -2.65 2.46 -21.29
CA ILE A 156 -2.96 2.51 -22.70
C ILE A 156 -2.36 3.77 -23.34
N GLY A 157 -1.37 3.62 -24.18
CA GLY A 157 -0.71 4.71 -24.92
C GLY A 157 0.77 4.94 -24.63
N ALA A 158 1.30 4.42 -23.50
CA ALA A 158 2.74 4.45 -23.23
C ALA A 158 3.47 3.20 -23.74
N GLY A 159 2.76 2.18 -24.12
CA GLY A 159 3.30 0.99 -24.76
C GLY A 159 3.59 1.29 -26.23
N GLY A 160 4.84 1.27 -26.61
CA GLY A 160 5.22 1.21 -28.01
C GLY A 160 4.54 0.04 -28.75
N ASP A 161 4.89 -0.19 -29.98
CA ASP A 161 4.26 -1.21 -30.87
C ASP A 161 4.45 -2.67 -30.43
N ASP A 162 4.94 -2.94 -29.21
CA ASP A 162 5.11 -4.29 -28.69
C ASP A 162 3.74 -4.91 -28.28
N PRO A 163 3.28 -5.96 -29.00
CA PRO A 163 2.03 -6.63 -28.72
C PRO A 163 1.97 -7.30 -27.33
N PHE A 164 3.12 -7.76 -26.80
CA PHE A 164 3.21 -8.40 -25.50
C PHE A 164 3.05 -7.37 -24.39
N ALA A 165 3.69 -6.22 -24.51
CA ALA A 165 3.52 -5.11 -23.58
C ALA A 165 2.06 -4.62 -23.53
N ARG A 166 1.36 -4.57 -24.69
CA ARG A 166 -0.06 -4.23 -24.76
C ARG A 166 -0.96 -5.27 -24.10
N MET A 167 -0.66 -6.55 -24.30
CA MET A 167 -1.43 -7.65 -23.70
C MET A 167 -1.27 -7.66 -22.18
N LEU A 168 -0.05 -7.55 -21.68
CA LEU A 168 0.24 -7.48 -20.24
C LEU A 168 -0.45 -6.26 -19.63
N GLN A 169 -0.39 -5.13 -20.29
CA GLN A 169 -1.00 -3.89 -19.87
C GLN A 169 -2.53 -3.97 -19.82
N ALA A 170 -3.16 -4.59 -20.81
CA ALA A 170 -4.59 -4.81 -20.82
C ALA A 170 -5.05 -5.70 -19.64
N GLN A 171 -4.27 -6.73 -19.30
CA GLN A 171 -4.56 -7.58 -18.14
C GLN A 171 -4.40 -6.84 -16.81
N LEU A 172 -3.33 -6.08 -16.66
CA LEU A 172 -3.08 -5.26 -15.46
C LEU A 172 -4.16 -4.19 -15.30
N ASP A 173 -4.55 -3.52 -16.39
CA ASP A 173 -5.56 -2.46 -16.38
C ASP A 173 -6.97 -2.97 -16.05
N SER A 174 -7.35 -4.14 -16.56
CA SER A 174 -8.70 -4.67 -16.35
C SER A 174 -8.99 -4.99 -14.88
N ARG A 175 -8.00 -5.50 -14.14
CA ARG A 175 -8.17 -5.95 -12.76
C ARG A 175 -7.86 -4.89 -11.72
N TYR A 176 -6.83 -4.07 -11.93
CA TYR A 176 -6.32 -3.13 -10.95
C TYR A 176 -6.35 -1.68 -11.43
N ARG A 177 -7.32 -1.39 -12.31
CA ARG A 177 -7.45 -0.07 -12.92
C ARG A 177 -7.69 1.03 -11.90
N GLN A 178 -8.46 0.73 -10.87
CA GLN A 178 -8.85 1.70 -9.86
C GLN A 178 -8.45 1.20 -8.47
N PRO A 179 -7.41 1.78 -7.86
CA PRO A 179 -7.11 1.51 -6.47
C PRO A 179 -8.23 2.05 -5.59
N THR A 180 -8.40 1.46 -4.41
CA THR A 180 -9.33 1.91 -3.39
C THR A 180 -8.56 2.63 -2.28
N HIS A 181 -9.03 3.77 -1.81
CA HIS A 181 -8.46 4.38 -0.61
C HIS A 181 -8.96 3.64 0.63
N ILE A 182 -8.11 3.55 1.66
CA ILE A 182 -8.49 2.86 2.90
C ILE A 182 -9.76 3.44 3.54
N CYS A 183 -9.95 4.75 3.48
CA CYS A 183 -11.17 5.40 3.99
C CYS A 183 -12.42 5.02 3.19
N GLU A 184 -12.32 4.87 1.87
CA GLU A 184 -13.44 4.42 1.03
C GLU A 184 -13.82 2.99 1.37
N LEU A 185 -12.82 2.10 1.53
CA LEU A 185 -13.07 0.73 1.95
C LEU A 185 -13.73 0.67 3.33
N THR A 186 -13.23 1.45 4.28
CA THR A 186 -13.78 1.49 5.65
C THR A 186 -15.22 1.98 5.65
N SER A 187 -15.54 3.05 4.90
CA SER A 187 -16.90 3.55 4.73
C SER A 187 -17.83 2.47 4.16
N ASP A 188 -17.41 1.81 3.10
CA ASP A 188 -18.18 0.73 2.46
C ASP A 188 -18.42 -0.46 3.43
N LEU A 189 -17.46 -0.77 4.29
CA LEU A 189 -17.60 -1.81 5.31
C LEU A 189 -18.63 -1.43 6.39
N ILE A 190 -18.67 -0.16 6.78
CA ILE A 190 -19.65 0.37 7.72
C ILE A 190 -21.05 0.33 7.09
N ASP A 191 -21.18 0.85 5.87
CA ASP A 191 -22.47 0.92 5.15
C ASP A 191 -23.09 -0.46 4.93
N ARG A 192 -22.27 -1.47 4.70
CA ARG A 192 -22.70 -2.87 4.57
C ARG A 192 -22.90 -3.59 5.90
N GLY A 193 -22.60 -2.95 7.03
CA GLY A 193 -22.69 -3.54 8.36
C GLY A 193 -21.65 -4.62 8.66
N ALA A 194 -20.61 -4.73 7.84
CA ALA A 194 -19.47 -5.62 8.06
C ALA A 194 -18.54 -5.10 9.16
N LEU A 195 -18.52 -3.80 9.36
CA LEU A 195 -17.83 -3.13 10.46
C LEU A 195 -18.86 -2.38 11.31
N ARG A 196 -18.86 -2.61 12.62
CA ARG A 196 -19.74 -1.96 13.57
C ARG A 196 -18.93 -1.31 14.67
N PHE A 197 -19.29 -0.08 15.01
CA PHE A 197 -18.70 0.65 16.11
C PHE A 197 -19.62 0.65 17.32
N ASP A 198 -19.04 0.50 18.48
CA ASP A 198 -19.75 0.73 19.74
C ASP A 198 -19.87 2.24 19.96
N LYS A 199 -21.11 2.74 19.90
CA LYS A 199 -21.39 4.16 20.09
C LYS A 199 -21.15 4.64 21.53
N GLU A 200 -21.18 3.72 22.50
CA GLU A 200 -20.97 4.02 23.90
C GLU A 200 -19.48 4.08 24.27
N ALA A 201 -18.62 3.45 23.46
CA ALA A 201 -17.17 3.48 23.65
C ALA A 201 -16.52 4.84 23.28
N ASN A 202 -17.22 5.68 22.52
CA ASN A 202 -16.73 7.01 22.17
C ASN A 202 -17.15 8.05 23.21
N ASP A 203 -16.17 8.69 23.84
CA ASP A 203 -16.35 9.72 24.89
C ASP A 203 -16.84 11.07 24.35
N HIS A 204 -17.72 11.08 23.36
CA HIS A 204 -18.49 12.23 22.83
C HIS A 204 -17.70 13.52 22.52
N ARG A 205 -16.38 13.48 22.42
CA ARG A 205 -15.58 14.62 22.03
C ARG A 205 -15.38 14.63 20.53
N VAL A 206 -16.10 15.53 19.87
CA VAL A 206 -15.84 15.85 18.46
C VAL A 206 -14.80 16.96 18.41
N VAL A 207 -13.64 16.70 17.86
CA VAL A 207 -12.67 17.74 17.52
C VAL A 207 -12.99 18.22 16.11
N THR A 208 -13.42 19.46 16.01
CA THR A 208 -13.68 20.17 14.74
C THR A 208 -12.48 20.98 14.31
#